data_ae71c61195ab916636b938f2b5c5cbc6
#
_entry.id   ae71c61195ab916636b938f2b5c5cbc6
#
_cell.length_a   1.000
_cell.length_b   1.000
_cell.length_c   1.000
_cell.angle_alpha   90.00
_cell.angle_beta   90.00
_cell.angle_gamma   90.00
#
_symmetry.space_group_name_H-M   'P 1'
#
loop_
_entity.id
_entity.type
_entity.pdbx_description
1 polymer ?
#
loop_
_entity_poly.entity_id
_entity_poly.type
_entity_poly.pdbx_seq_one_letter_code
_entity_poly.pdbx_strand_id
1 'polypeptide(L)' 'MTEKPTYENFDNLISKTDTEMQRLGWTQAQGQEHLMKYCGVRSRLLLTEEELDNFLLFLQLTDSPPPIP' A
#
# COMPACT_ATOMS: atom_id res chain seq x y z
N MET A 1 16.46 -6.29 23.03
CA MET A 1 15.51 -6.19 21.96
C MET A 1 16.12 -5.60 20.72
N THR A 2 15.99 -6.28 19.67
CA THR A 2 16.64 -5.89 18.44
C THR A 2 15.71 -5.08 17.58
N GLU A 3 16.23 -3.98 17.09
CA GLU A 3 15.45 -3.16 16.19
C GLU A 3 15.56 -3.69 14.79
N LYS A 4 14.47 -3.58 14.07
CA LYS A 4 14.48 -4.00 12.69
C LYS A 4 15.05 -2.91 11.81
N PRO A 5 15.82 -3.28 10.82
CA PRO A 5 16.29 -2.30 9.85
C PRO A 5 15.11 -1.66 9.13
N THR A 6 15.32 -0.45 8.70
CA THR A 6 14.27 0.29 8.01
C THR A 6 13.81 -0.43 6.75
N TYR A 7 14.74 -1.00 6.02
CA TYR A 7 14.39 -1.67 4.77
C TYR A 7 13.54 -2.92 5.04
N GLU A 8 13.73 -3.56 6.19
CA GLU A 8 12.89 -4.70 6.55
C GLU A 8 11.46 -4.26 6.80
N ASN A 9 11.30 -3.14 7.47
CA ASN A 9 9.96 -2.59 7.69
C ASN A 9 9.30 -2.23 6.37
N PHE A 10 10.07 -1.65 5.47
CA PHE A 10 9.56 -1.28 4.17
C PHE A 10 9.06 -2.52 3.42
N ASP A 11 9.87 -3.56 3.40
CA ASP A 11 9.48 -4.80 2.73
C ASP A 11 8.23 -5.39 3.36
N ASN A 12 8.14 -5.36 4.67
CA ASN A 12 6.96 -5.85 5.38
C ASN A 12 5.73 -5.06 5.00
N LEU A 13 5.87 -3.76 4.90
CA LEU A 13 4.74 -2.91 4.51
C LEU A 13 4.30 -3.19 3.09
N ILE A 14 5.25 -3.41 2.19
CA ILE A 14 4.92 -3.77 0.82
C ILE A 14 4.11 -5.06 0.80
N SER A 15 4.58 -6.07 1.52
CA SER A 15 3.88 -7.35 1.57
C SER A 15 2.49 -7.20 2.17
N LYS A 16 2.36 -6.41 3.21
CA LYS A 16 1.08 -6.22 3.84
C LYS A 16 0.10 -5.49 2.94
N THR A 17 0.57 -4.49 2.20
CA THR A 17 -0.31 -3.81 1.26
C THR A 17 -0.74 -4.76 0.15
N ASP A 18 0.17 -5.62 -0.32
CA ASP A 18 -0.20 -6.64 -1.31
C ASP A 18 -1.32 -7.52 -0.79
N THR A 19 -1.18 -8.00 0.43
CA THR A 19 -2.18 -8.88 1.02
C THR A 19 -3.52 -8.17 1.12
N GLU A 20 -3.53 -6.93 1.56
CA GLU A 20 -4.77 -6.20 1.69
C GLU A 20 -5.40 -5.90 0.34
N MET A 21 -4.59 -5.58 -0.65
CA MET A 21 -5.11 -5.35 -1.99
C MET A 21 -5.77 -6.61 -2.53
N GLN A 22 -5.15 -7.76 -2.29
CA GLN A 22 -5.73 -9.02 -2.72
C GLN A 22 -7.04 -9.31 -1.98
N ARG A 23 -7.06 -9.02 -0.69
CA ARG A 23 -8.27 -9.21 0.10
C ARG A 23 -9.41 -8.36 -0.43
N LEU A 24 -9.10 -7.15 -0.86
CA LEU A 24 -10.10 -6.21 -1.37
C LEU A 24 -10.46 -6.45 -2.83
N GLY A 25 -9.71 -7.31 -3.51
CA GLY A 25 -9.94 -7.53 -4.92
C GLY A 25 -9.38 -6.45 -5.82
N TRP A 26 -8.43 -5.67 -5.33
CA TRP A 26 -7.79 -4.64 -6.14
C TRP A 26 -6.78 -5.28 -7.08
N THR A 27 -6.74 -4.78 -8.30
CA THR A 27 -5.65 -5.13 -9.21
C THR A 27 -4.47 -4.22 -8.95
N GLN A 28 -3.32 -4.59 -9.53
CA GLN A 28 -2.16 -3.72 -9.43
C GLN A 28 -2.41 -2.37 -10.09
N ALA A 29 -3.11 -2.38 -11.21
CA ALA A 29 -3.44 -1.14 -11.89
C ALA A 29 -4.25 -0.21 -11.00
N GLN A 30 -5.20 -0.77 -10.27
CA GLN A 30 -6.02 0.03 -9.37
C GLN A 30 -5.20 0.61 -8.24
N GLY A 31 -4.28 -0.17 -7.70
CA GLY A 31 -3.40 0.32 -6.67
C GLY A 31 -2.51 1.44 -7.17
N GLN A 32 -1.95 1.28 -8.35
CA GLN A 32 -1.11 2.30 -8.95
C GLN A 32 -1.89 3.59 -9.21
N GLU A 33 -3.10 3.44 -9.68
CA GLU A 33 -3.95 4.59 -9.95
C GLU A 33 -4.23 5.37 -8.67
N HIS A 34 -4.50 4.63 -7.59
CA HIS A 34 -4.72 5.25 -6.30
C HIS A 34 -3.49 6.04 -5.85
N LEU A 35 -2.32 5.44 -5.99
CA LEU A 35 -1.09 6.09 -5.58
C LEU A 35 -0.81 7.34 -6.40
N MET A 36 -1.07 7.28 -7.70
CA MET A 36 -0.91 8.46 -8.54
C MET A 36 -1.82 9.58 -8.10
N LYS A 37 -3.03 9.22 -7.74
CA LYS A 37 -4.03 10.23 -7.40
C LYS A 37 -3.74 10.89 -6.06
N TYR A 38 -3.27 10.11 -5.09
CA TYR A 38 -3.13 10.61 -3.73
C TYR A 38 -1.70 10.92 -3.35
N CYS A 39 -0.73 10.27 -3.97
CA CYS A 39 0.67 10.45 -3.62
C CYS A 39 1.52 10.94 -4.78
N GLY A 40 0.98 10.88 -5.99
CA GLY A 40 1.72 11.33 -7.15
C GLY A 40 2.82 10.41 -7.61
N VAL A 41 2.80 9.16 -7.16
CA VAL A 41 3.81 8.18 -7.54
C VAL A 41 3.13 6.98 -8.16
N ARG A 42 3.88 6.26 -9.00
CA ARG A 42 3.32 5.12 -9.72
C ARG A 42 3.51 3.80 -8.99
N SER A 43 4.39 3.76 -8.01
CA SER A 43 4.76 2.50 -7.41
C SER A 43 4.90 2.67 -5.92
N ARG A 44 4.48 1.64 -5.18
CA ARG A 44 4.67 1.62 -3.74
C ARG A 44 6.14 1.73 -3.38
N LEU A 45 7.01 1.27 -4.25
CA LEU A 45 8.44 1.32 -4.00
C LEU A 45 8.98 2.74 -3.97
N LEU A 46 8.22 3.69 -4.49
CA LEU A 46 8.61 5.10 -4.49
C LEU A 46 8.09 5.85 -3.28
N LEU A 47 7.31 5.19 -2.45
CA LEU A 47 6.78 5.81 -1.23
C LEU A 47 7.81 5.76 -0.12
N THR A 48 7.72 6.73 0.78
CA THR A 48 8.46 6.63 2.03
C THR A 48 7.78 5.59 2.91
N GLU A 49 8.49 5.18 3.96
CA GLU A 49 7.92 4.22 4.89
C GLU A 49 6.63 4.77 5.50
N GLU A 50 6.64 6.04 5.84
CA GLU A 50 5.46 6.66 6.43
C GLU A 50 4.29 6.69 5.46
N GLU A 51 4.56 7.05 4.22
CA GLU A 51 3.51 7.07 3.21
C GLU A 51 2.95 5.68 2.96
N LEU A 52 3.82 4.70 2.96
CA LEU A 52 3.41 3.32 2.74
C LEU A 52 2.56 2.83 3.90
N ASP A 53 2.93 3.21 5.11
CA ASP A 53 2.14 2.85 6.28
C ASP A 53 0.75 3.46 6.22
N ASN A 54 0.67 4.70 5.78
CA ASN A 54 -0.62 5.36 5.59
C ASN A 54 -1.47 4.67 4.53
N PHE A 55 -0.83 4.24 3.46
CA PHE A 55 -1.54 3.51 2.42
C PHE A 55 -2.08 2.19 2.96
N LEU A 56 -1.25 1.49 3.75
CA LEU A 56 -1.69 0.24 4.36
C LEU A 56 -2.89 0.47 5.28
N LEU A 57 -2.83 1.51 6.07
CA LEU A 57 -3.93 1.84 6.96
C LEU A 57 -5.21 2.10 6.18
N PHE A 58 -5.08 2.84 5.09
CA PHE A 58 -6.23 3.10 4.22
C PHE A 58 -6.83 1.79 3.73
N LEU A 59 -5.99 0.87 3.28
CA LEU A 59 -6.47 -0.41 2.80
C LEU A 59 -7.15 -1.21 3.90
N GLN A 60 -6.58 -1.16 5.10
CA GLN A 60 -7.14 -1.91 6.21
C GLN A 60 -8.51 -1.37 6.63
N LEU A 61 -8.72 -0.09 6.44
CA LEU A 61 -10.00 0.53 6.81
C LEU A 61 -11.03 0.44 5.68
N THR A 62 -10.63 -0.06 4.53
CA THR A 62 -11.50 -0.19 3.39
C THR A 62 -12.11 -1.58 3.39
N ASP A 63 -13.42 -1.67 3.27
CA ASP A 63 -14.10 -2.95 3.34
C ASP A 63 -14.62 -3.44 2.00
N SER A 64 -14.57 -2.62 1.00
CA SER A 64 -15.12 -3.01 -0.29
C SER A 64 -14.16 -2.66 -1.39
N PRO A 65 -14.30 -3.31 -2.55
CA PRO A 65 -13.43 -3.00 -3.68
C PRO A 65 -13.60 -1.55 -4.10
N PRO A 66 -12.59 -1.01 -4.78
CA PRO A 66 -12.70 0.36 -5.25
C PRO A 66 -13.86 0.48 -6.24
N PRO A 67 -14.42 1.68 -6.35
CA PRO A 67 -15.49 1.88 -7.31
C PRO A 67 -14.99 1.61 -8.72
N ILE A 68 -15.87 1.07 -9.51
CA ILE A 68 -15.54 0.79 -10.90
C ILE A 68 -15.66 2.09 -11.67
N PRO A 69 -14.61 2.47 -12.37
CA PRO A 69 -14.65 3.70 -13.15
C PRO A 69 -15.66 3.68 -14.25
#